data_422515c73dccfdd1a5dc82a220d98fd6
#
_entry.id   422515c73dccfdd1a5dc82a220d98fd6
#
_cell.length_a   1.000
_cell.length_b   1.000
_cell.length_c   1.000
_cell.angle_alpha   90.00
_cell.angle_beta   90.00
_cell.angle_gamma   90.00
#
_symmetry.space_group_name_H-M   'P 1'
#
loop_
_entity.id
_entity.type
_entity.pdbx_description
1 polymer ?
#
loop_
_entity_poly.entity_id
_entity_poly.type
_entity_poly.pdbx_seq_one_letter_code
_entity_poly.pdbx_strand_id
1 'polypeptide(L)'
;MKGLLLLLLLSVMPVQAEQPDIQCPGQNTVERRFCASQKWEESNQALKEQLEPRSLKTWMKATQEVCAAAYAPYRQGTIYPQMVVSCDDRLNRVLLEELKGLGE
;
A
#
# COMPACT_ATOMS: atom_id res chain seq x y z
N MET A 1 15.05 29.57 34.14
CA MET A 1 13.91 28.71 34.32
C MET A 1 13.20 28.41 33.04
N LYS A 2 12.88 29.41 32.31
CA LYS A 2 12.09 29.17 31.11
C LYS A 2 12.87 28.57 29.99
N GLY A 3 14.18 28.76 29.98
CA GLY A 3 14.98 28.17 28.94
C GLY A 3 15.07 26.66 29.00
N LEU A 4 14.73 26.10 30.14
CA LEU A 4 14.79 24.65 30.28
C LEU A 4 13.79 23.95 29.41
N LEU A 5 12.65 24.57 29.22
CA LEU A 5 11.61 23.96 28.42
C LEU A 5 12.03 23.83 26.97
N LEU A 6 12.76 24.83 26.51
CA LEU A 6 13.19 24.79 25.11
C LEU A 6 14.16 23.67 24.84
N LEU A 7 15.03 23.42 25.82
CA LEU A 7 15.98 22.35 25.66
C LEU A 7 15.33 21.01 25.55
N LEU A 8 14.26 20.81 26.30
CA LEU A 8 13.55 19.55 26.23
C LEU A 8 12.94 19.31 24.88
N LEU A 9 12.47 20.36 24.27
CA LEU A 9 11.88 20.22 22.96
C LEU A 9 12.88 19.80 21.91
N LEU A 10 14.08 20.28 22.03
CA LEU A 10 15.10 19.93 21.08
C LEU A 10 15.53 18.49 21.16
N SER A 11 15.39 17.91 22.35
CA SER A 11 15.82 16.53 22.53
C SER A 11 14.83 15.53 22.00
N VAL A 12 13.69 15.98 21.51
CA VAL A 12 12.65 15.08 21.06
C VAL A 12 12.66 14.94 19.56
N MET A 13 13.76 15.13 18.93
CA MET A 13 13.80 14.92 17.50
C MET A 13 13.59 13.45 17.18
N PRO A 14 12.62 13.15 16.34
CA PRO A 14 12.38 11.76 16.01
C PRO A 14 13.54 11.20 15.22
N VAL A 15 13.92 10.02 15.58
CA VAL A 15 14.86 9.27 14.79
C VAL A 15 14.06 8.70 13.63
N GLN A 16 14.35 9.18 12.46
CA GLN A 16 13.67 8.65 11.30
C GLN A 16 14.26 7.33 10.95
N ALA A 17 13.40 6.33 10.89
CA ALA A 17 13.84 5.05 10.39
C ALA A 17 14.29 5.27 8.97
N GLU A 18 15.48 4.85 8.67
CA GLU A 18 15.97 4.98 7.32
C GLU A 18 15.21 4.06 6.42
N GLN A 19 14.62 4.62 5.40
CA GLN A 19 13.97 3.82 4.41
C GLN A 19 15.02 3.23 3.50
N PRO A 20 14.86 1.95 3.16
CA PRO A 20 15.81 1.34 2.24
C PRO A 20 15.79 2.09 0.92
N ASP A 21 16.95 2.21 0.32
CA ASP A 21 17.06 2.86 -0.98
C ASP A 21 16.72 1.83 -2.04
N ILE A 22 15.43 1.60 -2.22
CA ILE A 22 14.96 0.58 -3.12
C ILE A 22 14.46 1.22 -4.40
N GLN A 23 15.00 0.74 -5.50
CA GLN A 23 14.55 1.15 -6.82
C GLN A 23 13.50 0.17 -7.29
N CYS A 24 12.28 0.65 -7.48
CA CYS A 24 11.21 -0.21 -7.94
C CYS A 24 11.32 -0.44 -9.45
N PRO A 25 10.98 -1.61 -9.90
CA PRO A 25 10.20 -2.66 -9.23
C PRO A 25 10.98 -3.58 -8.31
N GLY A 26 12.27 -3.32 -8.08
CA GLY A 26 13.07 -4.12 -7.18
C GLY A 26 13.88 -5.19 -7.88
N GLN A 27 14.97 -5.60 -7.23
CA GLN A 27 15.90 -6.56 -7.82
C GLN A 27 15.85 -7.92 -7.16
N ASN A 28 15.17 -8.02 -6.03
CA ASN A 28 15.03 -9.30 -5.34
C ASN A 28 13.65 -9.40 -4.75
N THR A 29 13.34 -10.55 -4.16
CA THR A 29 12.01 -10.83 -3.63
C THR A 29 11.57 -9.81 -2.59
N VAL A 30 12.48 -9.44 -1.69
CA VAL A 30 12.16 -8.49 -0.62
C VAL A 30 11.83 -7.13 -1.20
N GLU A 31 12.64 -6.66 -2.14
CA GLU A 31 12.41 -5.36 -2.75
C GLU A 31 11.15 -5.34 -3.59
N ARG A 32 10.89 -6.42 -4.30
CA ARG A 32 9.68 -6.50 -5.11
C ARG A 32 8.43 -6.50 -4.25
N ARG A 33 8.49 -7.14 -3.10
CA ARG A 33 7.37 -7.12 -2.16
C ARG A 33 7.14 -5.72 -1.62
N PHE A 34 8.22 -5.04 -1.27
CA PHE A 34 8.15 -3.66 -0.80
C PHE A 34 7.49 -2.78 -1.86
N CYS A 35 7.96 -2.88 -3.11
CA CYS A 35 7.43 -2.05 -4.19
C CYS A 35 5.98 -2.35 -4.49
N ALA A 36 5.59 -3.62 -4.44
CA ALA A 36 4.19 -4.00 -4.65
C ALA A 36 3.30 -3.39 -3.57
N SER A 37 3.77 -3.43 -2.32
CA SER A 37 3.00 -2.85 -1.21
C SER A 37 2.89 -1.34 -1.34
N GLN A 38 3.94 -0.68 -1.77
CA GLN A 38 3.91 0.76 -1.97
C GLN A 38 2.87 1.16 -3.01
N LYS A 39 2.86 0.45 -4.12
CA LYS A 39 1.87 0.73 -5.16
C LYS A 39 0.45 0.49 -4.68
N TRP A 40 0.27 -0.59 -3.95
CA TRP A 40 -1.05 -0.90 -3.42
C TRP A 40 -1.51 0.17 -2.45
N GLU A 41 -0.61 0.66 -1.60
CA GLU A 41 -0.97 1.70 -0.66
C GLU A 41 -1.40 2.97 -1.38
N GLU A 42 -0.72 3.31 -2.48
CA GLU A 42 -1.09 4.47 -3.27
C GLU A 42 -2.49 4.33 -3.86
N SER A 43 -2.78 3.19 -4.49
CA SER A 43 -4.08 3.01 -5.10
C SER A 43 -5.18 2.89 -4.05
N ASN A 44 -4.87 2.25 -2.92
CA ASN A 44 -5.84 2.12 -1.85
C ASN A 44 -6.17 3.48 -1.24
N GLN A 45 -5.16 4.33 -1.06
CA GLN A 45 -5.38 5.68 -0.56
C GLN A 45 -6.25 6.50 -1.52
N ALA A 46 -6.00 6.35 -2.82
CA ALA A 46 -6.81 7.05 -3.82
C ALA A 46 -8.27 6.58 -3.77
N LEU A 47 -8.50 5.30 -3.59
CA LEU A 47 -9.87 4.78 -3.45
C LEU A 47 -10.51 5.29 -2.17
N LYS A 48 -9.73 5.40 -1.11
CA LYS A 48 -10.24 5.89 0.17
C LYS A 48 -10.80 7.29 0.03
N GLU A 49 -10.27 8.07 -0.88
CA GLU A 49 -10.76 9.43 -1.11
C GLU A 49 -12.03 9.47 -1.93
N GLN A 50 -12.37 8.38 -2.61
CA GLN A 50 -13.53 8.37 -3.48
C GLN A 50 -14.68 7.49 -3.01
N LEU A 51 -14.39 6.52 -2.15
CA LEU A 51 -15.40 5.58 -1.67
C LEU A 51 -15.68 5.84 -0.20
N GLU A 52 -16.93 5.63 0.18
CA GLU A 52 -17.24 5.67 1.60
C GLU A 52 -16.62 4.47 2.29
N PRO A 53 -16.37 4.55 3.61
CA PRO A 53 -15.63 3.49 4.31
C PRO A 53 -16.21 2.10 4.17
N ARG A 54 -17.53 1.99 4.16
CA ARG A 54 -18.16 0.68 4.03
C ARG A 54 -17.89 0.07 2.67
N SER A 55 -18.02 0.87 1.62
CA SER A 55 -17.79 0.39 0.27
C SER A 55 -16.35 0.01 0.06
N LEU A 56 -15.44 0.82 0.60
CA LEU A 56 -14.03 0.52 0.51
C LEU A 56 -13.71 -0.81 1.19
N LYS A 57 -14.27 -1.03 2.37
CA LYS A 57 -14.02 -2.27 3.11
C LYS A 57 -14.51 -3.47 2.32
N THR A 58 -15.69 -3.38 1.74
CA THR A 58 -16.24 -4.45 0.94
C THR A 58 -15.35 -4.75 -0.26
N TRP A 59 -14.91 -3.69 -0.93
CA TRP A 59 -14.02 -3.82 -2.09
C TRP A 59 -12.71 -4.49 -1.70
N MET A 60 -12.08 -4.02 -0.64
CA MET A 60 -10.81 -4.56 -0.19
C MET A 60 -10.91 -6.05 0.12
N LYS A 61 -11.98 -6.44 0.79
CA LYS A 61 -12.17 -7.84 1.13
C LYS A 61 -12.35 -8.67 -0.14
N ALA A 62 -13.16 -8.18 -1.05
CA ALA A 62 -13.45 -8.92 -2.28
C ALA A 62 -12.20 -9.07 -3.16
N THR A 63 -11.43 -8.01 -3.33
CA THR A 63 -10.24 -8.09 -4.17
C THR A 63 -9.18 -8.98 -3.57
N GLN A 64 -9.01 -8.95 -2.26
CA GLN A 64 -8.06 -9.82 -1.60
C GLN A 64 -8.43 -11.29 -1.78
N GLU A 65 -9.70 -11.60 -1.62
CA GLU A 65 -10.16 -12.97 -1.80
C GLU A 65 -10.00 -13.44 -3.24
N VAL A 66 -10.37 -12.60 -4.18
CA VAL A 66 -10.28 -12.95 -5.59
C VAL A 66 -8.82 -13.12 -6.00
N CYS A 67 -7.97 -12.21 -5.60
CA CYS A 67 -6.56 -12.29 -5.97
C CYS A 67 -5.87 -13.49 -5.33
N ALA A 68 -6.20 -13.78 -4.07
CA ALA A 68 -5.63 -14.95 -3.41
C ALA A 68 -6.06 -16.23 -4.13
N ALA A 69 -7.32 -16.30 -4.52
CA ALA A 69 -7.81 -17.47 -5.23
C ALA A 69 -7.21 -17.61 -6.62
N ALA A 70 -7.06 -16.48 -7.32
CA ALA A 70 -6.51 -16.51 -8.68
C ALA A 70 -5.07 -17.00 -8.69
N TYR A 71 -4.29 -16.66 -7.67
CA TYR A 71 -2.89 -17.03 -7.62
C TYR A 71 -2.61 -18.19 -6.68
N ALA A 72 -3.66 -18.90 -6.25
CA ALA A 72 -3.50 -20.02 -5.33
C ALA A 72 -2.51 -21.09 -5.80
N PRO A 73 -2.36 -21.38 -7.11
CA PRO A 73 -1.36 -22.35 -7.54
C PRO A 73 0.08 -21.99 -7.15
N TYR A 74 0.31 -20.70 -6.86
CA TYR A 74 1.65 -20.25 -6.52
C TYR A 74 1.83 -20.08 -5.01
N ARG A 75 0.90 -20.61 -4.23
CA ARG A 75 0.84 -20.37 -2.78
C ARG A 75 2.11 -20.79 -2.04
N GLN A 76 2.81 -21.79 -2.54
CA GLN A 76 4.01 -22.28 -1.90
C GLN A 76 5.26 -21.50 -2.30
N GLY A 77 5.14 -20.60 -3.26
CA GLY A 77 6.30 -19.85 -3.74
C GLY A 77 6.57 -18.60 -2.91
N THR A 78 7.81 -18.15 -2.95
CA THR A 78 8.20 -16.96 -2.19
C THR A 78 7.63 -15.68 -2.77
N ILE A 79 7.21 -15.69 -4.02
CA ILE A 79 6.68 -14.49 -4.66
C ILE A 79 5.15 -14.38 -4.54
N TYR A 80 4.51 -15.40 -3.94
CA TYR A 80 3.06 -15.40 -3.84
C TYR A 80 2.50 -14.14 -3.18
N PRO A 81 3.06 -13.68 -2.03
CA PRO A 81 2.49 -12.48 -1.39
C PRO A 81 2.51 -11.25 -2.31
N GLN A 82 3.59 -11.06 -3.05
CA GLN A 82 3.65 -9.89 -3.93
C GLN A 82 2.72 -10.05 -5.14
N MET A 83 2.48 -11.29 -5.58
CA MET A 83 1.54 -11.52 -6.68
C MET A 83 0.14 -11.12 -6.26
N VAL A 84 -0.27 -11.48 -5.05
CA VAL A 84 -1.59 -11.15 -4.54
C VAL A 84 -1.73 -9.63 -4.37
N VAL A 85 -0.73 -8.99 -3.77
CA VAL A 85 -0.77 -7.54 -3.56
C VAL A 85 -0.78 -6.79 -4.89
N SER A 86 0.02 -7.24 -5.85
CA SER A 86 0.04 -6.59 -7.16
C SER A 86 -1.27 -6.77 -7.90
N CYS A 87 -1.90 -7.92 -7.76
CA CYS A 87 -3.22 -8.18 -8.32
C CYS A 87 -4.24 -7.19 -7.73
N ASP A 88 -4.22 -7.07 -6.41
CA ASP A 88 -5.11 -6.16 -5.69
C ASP A 88 -4.91 -4.73 -6.16
N ASP A 89 -3.67 -4.31 -6.28
CA ASP A 89 -3.34 -2.97 -6.76
C ASP A 89 -3.89 -2.74 -8.18
N ARG A 90 -3.72 -3.70 -9.06
CA ARG A 90 -4.23 -3.55 -10.42
C ARG A 90 -5.74 -3.42 -10.47
N LEU A 91 -6.44 -4.19 -9.63
CA LEU A 91 -7.89 -4.06 -9.55
C LEU A 91 -8.29 -2.70 -9.00
N ASN A 92 -7.55 -2.20 -7.99
CA ASN A 92 -7.79 -0.86 -7.49
C ASN A 92 -7.68 0.18 -8.60
N ARG A 93 -6.68 0.05 -9.45
CA ARG A 93 -6.47 1.03 -10.50
C ARG A 93 -7.53 0.95 -11.59
N VAL A 94 -8.05 -0.25 -11.86
CA VAL A 94 -9.17 -0.39 -12.78
C VAL A 94 -10.40 0.31 -12.23
N LEU A 95 -10.68 0.13 -10.94
CA LEU A 95 -11.82 0.81 -10.33
C LEU A 95 -11.63 2.32 -10.31
N LEU A 96 -10.42 2.78 -10.01
CA LEU A 96 -10.14 4.22 -10.04
C LEU A 96 -10.39 4.79 -11.43
N GLU A 97 -10.02 4.06 -12.46
CA GLU A 97 -10.26 4.50 -13.82
C GLU A 97 -11.74 4.57 -14.09
N GLU A 98 -12.50 3.60 -13.61
CA GLU A 98 -13.96 3.58 -13.77
C GLU A 98 -14.60 4.78 -13.08
N LEU A 99 -14.13 5.12 -11.87
CA LEU A 99 -14.68 6.21 -11.09
C LEU A 99 -14.29 7.58 -11.60
N LYS A 100 -13.30 7.63 -12.46
CA LYS A 100 -12.70 8.88 -12.89
C LYS A 100 -13.70 9.81 -13.56
N GLY A 101 -14.64 9.27 -14.29
CA GLY A 101 -15.60 10.08 -15.00
C GLY A 101 -16.84 10.44 -14.21
N LEU A 102 -16.98 9.91 -13.00
CA LEU A 102 -18.21 10.10 -12.25
C LEU A 102 -18.21 11.39 -11.42
N GLY A 103 -17.05 11.92 -11.12
CA GLY A 103 -16.94 13.12 -10.30
C GLY A 103 -16.90 14.40 -11.11
N GLU A 104 -17.00 14.30 -12.41
CA GLU A 104 -16.98 15.47 -13.27
C GLU A 104 -18.38 15.85 -13.69
#